data_e3ef6d9ba467dce2879a47e9fc41cbae
#
_entry.id   e3ef6d9ba467dce2879a47e9fc41cbae
#
_cell.length_a   1.000
_cell.length_b   1.000
_cell.length_c   1.000
_cell.angle_alpha   90.00
_cell.angle_beta   90.00
_cell.angle_gamma   90.00
#
_symmetry.space_group_name_H-M   'P 1'
#
loop_
_entity.id
_entity.type
_entity.pdbx_description
1 polymer ?
#
loop_
_entity_poly.entity_id
_entity_poly.type
_entity_poly.pdbx_seq_one_letter_code
_entity_poly.pdbx_strand_id
1 'polypeptide(L)'
;MNNLKINLHPNDEKIHFNEKDHSYKINGKSIQFSVSQIIDDFFPKFDSEYWSRVKAKERLDFLGKSYSIEKLNETQKKIIDEWELKRDEAAKKGTLLHEAIEEYYNRGELTDLIPEFKFFQEFLKKYPKIQPYRTEWRVFDSKNSIAGTIDMVYKKKNGDLFIFDWKRSTKLVNDIGTVIKSDFDYGFDELSNISNNSYNKYCLQQNLYKYILEDNYGKKVSSMNLLVLHPRYHTYFHIQVPDLTKETEFLIRKAREKVI
;
A
#
# COMPACT_ATOMS: atom_id res chain seq x y z
N MET A 1 22.85 12.30 1.66
CA MET A 1 23.15 11.20 2.61
C MET A 1 22.23 10.03 2.20
N ASN A 2 22.74 8.83 1.98
CA ASN A 2 21.90 7.72 1.48
C ASN A 2 21.13 7.05 2.63
N ASN A 3 19.83 7.41 2.80
CA ASN A 3 18.98 6.92 3.88
C ASN A 3 18.59 5.43 3.75
N LEU A 4 18.80 4.79 2.59
CA LEU A 4 18.69 3.35 2.44
C LEU A 4 19.76 2.59 3.23
N LYS A 5 20.94 3.19 3.39
CA LYS A 5 22.12 2.58 4.03
C LYS A 5 22.47 3.17 5.39
N ILE A 6 21.64 4.08 5.92
CA ILE A 6 21.77 4.57 7.29
C ILE A 6 21.05 3.63 8.24
N ASN A 7 21.58 3.49 9.46
CA ASN A 7 20.97 2.68 10.50
C ASN A 7 20.78 1.21 10.07
N LEU A 8 21.85 0.61 9.53
CA LEU A 8 21.85 -0.78 9.11
C LEU A 8 21.42 -1.71 10.26
N HIS A 9 20.69 -2.75 9.87
CA HIS A 9 20.29 -3.83 10.79
C HIS A 9 20.89 -5.16 10.30
N PRO A 10 21.30 -6.09 11.17
CA PRO A 10 21.87 -7.38 10.78
C PRO A 10 20.98 -8.23 9.87
N ASN A 11 19.68 -7.94 9.82
CA ASN A 11 18.74 -8.61 8.92
C ASN A 11 18.77 -8.05 7.49
N ASP A 12 19.33 -6.86 7.27
CA ASP A 12 19.35 -6.24 5.93
C ASP A 12 20.12 -7.08 4.91
N GLU A 13 21.18 -7.75 5.34
CA GLU A 13 22.00 -8.62 4.46
C GLU A 13 21.31 -9.95 4.13
N LYS A 14 20.29 -10.33 4.88
CA LYS A 14 19.60 -11.62 4.73
C LYS A 14 18.47 -11.56 3.72
N ILE A 15 17.92 -10.37 3.44
CA ILE A 15 16.75 -10.18 2.59
C ILE A 15 17.12 -9.62 1.22
N HIS A 16 16.63 -10.26 0.16
CA HIS A 16 16.74 -9.81 -1.22
C HIS A 16 15.35 -9.67 -1.83
N PHE A 17 15.13 -8.59 -2.56
CA PHE A 17 13.90 -8.32 -3.30
C PHE A 17 14.20 -8.37 -4.80
N ASN A 18 13.40 -9.12 -5.54
CA ASN A 18 13.44 -9.16 -6.99
C ASN A 18 12.32 -8.28 -7.55
N GLU A 19 12.68 -7.17 -8.20
CA GLU A 19 11.75 -6.19 -8.76
C GLU A 19 10.91 -6.75 -9.92
N LYS A 20 11.43 -7.73 -10.67
CA LYS A 20 10.74 -8.28 -11.87
C LYS A 20 9.50 -9.09 -11.51
N ASP A 21 9.56 -9.85 -10.44
CA ASP A 21 8.47 -10.73 -9.99
C ASP A 21 7.90 -10.35 -8.62
N HIS A 22 8.35 -9.21 -8.07
CA HIS A 22 7.97 -8.69 -6.76
C HIS A 22 8.09 -9.73 -5.63
N SER A 23 9.14 -10.57 -5.69
CA SER A 23 9.37 -11.64 -4.73
C SER A 23 10.49 -11.32 -3.75
N TYR A 24 10.38 -11.88 -2.55
CA TYR A 24 11.40 -11.77 -1.52
C TYR A 24 12.09 -13.11 -1.29
N LYS A 25 13.41 -13.05 -1.02
CA LYS A 25 14.19 -14.20 -0.56
C LYS A 25 14.92 -13.85 0.73
N ILE A 26 14.93 -14.77 1.69
CA ILE A 26 15.67 -14.63 2.94
C ILE A 26 16.71 -15.76 3.00
N ASN A 27 17.99 -15.41 3.12
CA ASN A 27 19.10 -16.37 3.08
C ASN A 27 19.01 -17.31 1.85
N GLY A 28 18.61 -16.75 0.68
CA GLY A 28 18.46 -17.49 -0.58
C GLY A 28 17.17 -18.30 -0.73
N LYS A 29 16.34 -18.44 0.32
CA LYS A 29 15.05 -19.15 0.28
C LYS A 29 13.92 -18.17 -0.02
N SER A 30 13.01 -18.55 -0.91
CA SER A 30 11.82 -17.74 -1.23
C SER A 30 10.91 -17.63 -0.01
N ILE A 31 10.36 -16.44 0.18
CA ILE A 31 9.31 -16.16 1.16
C ILE A 31 7.95 -16.54 0.57
N GLN A 32 7.08 -17.06 1.39
CA GLN A 32 5.77 -17.52 0.95
C GLN A 32 4.79 -16.37 0.71
N PHE A 33 4.86 -15.31 1.55
CA PHE A 33 3.94 -14.18 1.47
C PHE A 33 4.67 -12.84 1.50
N SER A 34 4.29 -11.94 0.61
CA SER A 34 4.45 -10.52 0.90
C SER A 34 3.36 -10.08 1.90
N VAL A 35 3.61 -8.96 2.59
CA VAL A 35 2.63 -8.35 3.51
C VAL A 35 1.30 -8.08 2.81
N SER A 36 1.31 -7.64 1.54
CA SER A 36 0.08 -7.41 0.77
C SER A 36 -0.63 -8.72 0.39
N GLN A 37 0.11 -9.76 0.01
CA GLN A 37 -0.48 -11.04 -0.37
C GLN A 37 -1.21 -11.71 0.78
N ILE A 38 -0.62 -11.76 1.98
CA ILE A 38 -1.29 -12.37 3.13
C ILE A 38 -2.58 -11.62 3.50
N ILE A 39 -2.63 -10.30 3.31
CA ILE A 39 -3.85 -9.52 3.52
C ILE A 39 -4.89 -9.89 2.45
N ASP A 40 -4.50 -9.84 1.17
CA ASP A 40 -5.41 -10.06 0.05
C ASP A 40 -6.02 -11.46 0.02
N ASP A 41 -5.37 -12.46 0.62
CA ASP A 41 -5.91 -13.82 0.77
C ASP A 41 -7.17 -13.87 1.65
N PHE A 42 -7.39 -12.87 2.49
CA PHE A 42 -8.54 -12.80 3.41
C PHE A 42 -9.61 -11.79 3.01
N PHE A 43 -9.59 -11.33 1.76
CA PHE A 43 -10.63 -10.47 1.22
C PHE A 43 -11.15 -10.99 -0.13
N PRO A 44 -12.45 -10.75 -0.43
CA PRO A 44 -13.00 -11.06 -1.74
C PRO A 44 -12.21 -10.38 -2.85
N LYS A 45 -11.90 -11.13 -3.90
CA LYS A 45 -11.28 -10.56 -5.11
C LYS A 45 -12.33 -9.85 -5.94
N PHE A 46 -11.93 -8.74 -6.56
CA PHE A 46 -12.78 -8.03 -7.50
C PHE A 46 -13.05 -8.88 -8.73
N ASP A 47 -14.32 -9.19 -8.98
CA ASP A 47 -14.78 -9.93 -10.17
C ASP A 47 -14.94 -8.95 -11.34
N SER A 48 -13.87 -8.78 -12.11
CA SER A 48 -13.84 -7.88 -13.26
C SER A 48 -14.78 -8.33 -14.38
N GLU A 49 -14.96 -9.63 -14.56
CA GLU A 49 -15.86 -10.17 -15.58
C GLU A 49 -17.33 -9.86 -15.26
N TYR A 50 -17.75 -10.13 -14.04
CA TYR A 50 -19.10 -9.81 -13.59
C TYR A 50 -19.39 -8.30 -13.67
N TRP A 51 -18.53 -7.48 -13.04
CA TRP A 51 -18.77 -6.04 -12.96
C TRP A 51 -18.65 -5.32 -14.30
N SER A 52 -17.74 -5.75 -15.18
CA SER A 52 -17.66 -5.19 -16.53
C SER A 52 -18.91 -5.49 -17.35
N ARG A 53 -19.50 -6.69 -17.18
CA ARG A 53 -20.75 -7.04 -17.84
C ARG A 53 -21.93 -6.22 -17.32
N VAL A 54 -22.03 -6.01 -16.00
CA VAL A 54 -23.04 -5.11 -15.40
C VAL A 54 -22.89 -3.70 -15.97
N LYS A 55 -21.68 -3.16 -15.98
CA LYS A 55 -21.40 -1.82 -16.52
C LYS A 55 -21.63 -1.72 -18.03
N ALA A 56 -21.38 -2.77 -18.79
CA ALA A 56 -21.68 -2.80 -20.23
C ALA A 56 -23.20 -2.74 -20.49
N LYS A 57 -23.99 -3.47 -19.72
CA LYS A 57 -25.47 -3.39 -19.80
C LYS A 57 -25.94 -1.99 -19.44
N GLU A 58 -25.54 -1.43 -18.30
CA GLU A 58 -25.90 -0.07 -17.89
C GLU A 58 -25.58 0.97 -18.98
N ARG A 59 -24.39 0.87 -19.61
CA ARG A 59 -23.95 1.79 -20.68
C ARG A 59 -24.81 1.65 -21.93
N LEU A 60 -25.20 0.44 -22.30
CA LEU A 60 -26.02 0.18 -23.48
C LEU A 60 -27.49 0.54 -23.23
N ASP A 61 -28.06 0.22 -22.09
CA ASP A 61 -29.42 0.56 -21.69
C ASP A 61 -29.63 2.09 -21.65
N PHE A 62 -28.62 2.84 -21.17
CA PHE A 62 -28.64 4.30 -21.19
C PHE A 62 -28.74 4.88 -22.63
N LEU A 63 -28.26 4.17 -23.67
CA LEU A 63 -28.35 4.57 -25.04
C LEU A 63 -29.76 4.34 -25.64
N GLY A 64 -30.67 3.68 -24.92
CA GLY A 64 -32.08 3.51 -25.28
C GLY A 64 -32.32 2.66 -26.55
N LYS A 65 -31.35 1.82 -26.92
CA LYS A 65 -31.44 0.97 -28.13
C LYS A 65 -31.33 -0.49 -27.76
N SER A 66 -32.12 -1.36 -28.43
CA SER A 66 -31.87 -2.80 -28.36
C SER A 66 -30.47 -3.11 -28.88
N TYR A 67 -29.78 -4.03 -28.23
CA TYR A 67 -28.42 -4.43 -28.60
C TYR A 67 -28.29 -5.97 -28.67
N SER A 68 -27.40 -6.43 -29.53
CA SER A 68 -27.08 -7.83 -29.67
C SER A 68 -26.12 -8.30 -28.56
N ILE A 69 -25.98 -9.63 -28.40
CA ILE A 69 -25.00 -10.23 -27.49
C ILE A 69 -23.58 -9.84 -27.92
N GLU A 70 -23.31 -9.80 -29.23
CA GLU A 70 -21.99 -9.39 -29.73
C GLU A 70 -21.67 -7.96 -29.29
N LYS A 71 -22.65 -7.04 -29.37
CA LYS A 71 -22.47 -5.65 -28.94
C LYS A 71 -22.21 -5.55 -27.43
N LEU A 72 -22.91 -6.35 -26.64
CA LEU A 72 -22.66 -6.45 -25.19
C LEU A 72 -21.24 -6.93 -24.90
N ASN A 73 -20.78 -7.98 -25.57
CA ASN A 73 -19.43 -8.54 -25.38
C ASN A 73 -18.34 -7.55 -25.81
N GLU A 74 -18.52 -6.84 -26.96
CA GLU A 74 -17.60 -5.77 -27.36
C GLU A 74 -17.53 -4.64 -26.34
N THR A 75 -18.67 -4.23 -25.78
CA THR A 75 -18.73 -3.14 -24.79
C THR A 75 -18.09 -3.58 -23.49
N GLN A 76 -18.32 -4.82 -23.04
CA GLN A 76 -17.69 -5.41 -21.88
C GLN A 76 -16.17 -5.42 -22.03
N LYS A 77 -15.66 -5.91 -23.16
CA LYS A 77 -14.21 -5.93 -23.43
C LYS A 77 -13.61 -4.54 -23.37
N LYS A 78 -14.23 -3.52 -23.98
CA LYS A 78 -13.77 -2.13 -23.89
C LYS A 78 -13.70 -1.63 -22.47
N ILE A 79 -14.65 -2.01 -21.60
CA ILE A 79 -14.64 -1.60 -20.19
C ILE A 79 -13.47 -2.27 -19.44
N ILE A 80 -13.19 -3.55 -19.71
CA ILE A 80 -12.04 -4.24 -19.12
C ILE A 80 -10.75 -3.55 -19.55
N ASP A 81 -10.57 -3.31 -20.86
CA ASP A 81 -9.39 -2.62 -21.39
C ASP A 81 -9.22 -1.21 -20.78
N GLU A 82 -10.31 -0.44 -20.61
CA GLU A 82 -10.31 0.86 -19.94
C GLU A 82 -9.87 0.76 -18.46
N TRP A 83 -10.30 -0.29 -17.75
CA TRP A 83 -9.93 -0.50 -16.34
C TRP A 83 -8.46 -0.92 -16.19
N GLU A 84 -7.99 -1.80 -17.07
CA GLU A 84 -6.59 -2.22 -17.10
C GLU A 84 -5.66 -1.05 -17.37
N LEU A 85 -5.96 -0.25 -18.39
CA LEU A 85 -5.19 0.95 -18.71
C LEU A 85 -5.12 1.92 -17.52
N LYS A 86 -6.27 2.20 -16.88
CA LYS A 86 -6.32 3.08 -15.69
C LYS A 86 -5.53 2.52 -14.52
N ARG A 87 -5.59 1.19 -14.30
CA ARG A 87 -4.82 0.52 -13.25
C ARG A 87 -3.32 0.67 -13.50
N ASP A 88 -2.88 0.40 -14.71
CA ASP A 88 -1.47 0.41 -15.08
C ASP A 88 -0.89 1.84 -15.05
N GLU A 89 -1.65 2.83 -15.52
CA GLU A 89 -1.27 4.24 -15.36
C GLU A 89 -1.19 4.67 -13.90
N ALA A 90 -2.13 4.24 -13.06
CA ALA A 90 -2.13 4.57 -11.63
C ALA A 90 -0.92 3.92 -10.94
N ALA A 91 -0.61 2.67 -11.25
CA ALA A 91 0.56 1.97 -10.72
C ALA A 91 1.86 2.68 -11.12
N LYS A 92 2.04 2.98 -12.42
CA LYS A 92 3.22 3.71 -12.92
C LYS A 92 3.41 5.06 -12.23
N LYS A 93 2.34 5.85 -12.09
CA LYS A 93 2.40 7.15 -11.42
C LYS A 93 2.67 7.00 -9.91
N GLY A 94 2.19 5.93 -9.29
CA GLY A 94 2.52 5.58 -7.91
C GLY A 94 4.01 5.31 -7.75
N THR A 95 4.59 4.45 -8.58
CA THR A 95 6.03 4.15 -8.58
C THR A 95 6.88 5.42 -8.73
N LEU A 96 6.54 6.30 -9.69
CA LEU A 96 7.25 7.57 -9.87
C LEU A 96 7.20 8.47 -8.63
N LEU A 97 6.10 8.47 -7.88
CA LEU A 97 6.00 9.22 -6.63
C LEU A 97 6.95 8.67 -5.57
N HIS A 98 6.98 7.35 -5.38
CA HIS A 98 7.88 6.70 -4.42
C HIS A 98 9.35 6.95 -4.77
N GLU A 99 9.72 6.78 -6.04
CA GLU A 99 11.07 7.06 -6.55
C GLU A 99 11.48 8.51 -6.31
N ALA A 100 10.60 9.48 -6.60
CA ALA A 100 10.89 10.89 -6.39
C ALA A 100 11.12 11.24 -4.90
N ILE A 101 10.32 10.66 -4.00
CA ILE A 101 10.49 10.87 -2.55
C ILE A 101 11.77 10.17 -2.06
N GLU A 102 12.05 8.96 -2.54
CA GLU A 102 13.27 8.23 -2.22
C GLU A 102 14.53 9.00 -2.68
N GLU A 103 14.54 9.51 -3.91
CA GLU A 103 15.65 10.32 -4.44
C GLU A 103 15.88 11.58 -3.62
N TYR A 104 14.80 12.27 -3.23
CA TYR A 104 14.90 13.43 -2.35
C TYR A 104 15.63 13.09 -1.05
N TYR A 105 15.26 11.98 -0.39
CA TYR A 105 15.91 11.61 0.87
C TYR A 105 17.34 11.08 0.69
N ASN A 106 17.64 10.45 -0.42
CA ASN A 106 18.94 9.82 -0.66
C ASN A 106 19.95 10.78 -1.30
N ARG A 107 19.51 11.68 -2.18
CA ARG A 107 20.37 12.56 -2.96
C ARG A 107 20.21 14.05 -2.62
N GLY A 108 19.11 14.43 -1.97
CA GLY A 108 18.78 15.83 -1.68
C GLY A 108 18.29 16.61 -2.91
N GLU A 109 18.02 15.94 -4.01
CA GLU A 109 17.55 16.57 -5.23
C GLU A 109 16.03 16.78 -5.18
N LEU A 110 15.61 17.99 -5.50
CA LEU A 110 14.21 18.33 -5.67
C LEU A 110 13.81 17.98 -7.11
N THR A 111 12.94 17.02 -7.28
CA THR A 111 12.39 16.69 -8.60
C THR A 111 11.04 17.38 -8.77
N ASP A 112 11.00 18.45 -9.56
CA ASP A 112 9.75 19.09 -10.00
C ASP A 112 8.99 18.27 -11.07
N LEU A 113 9.40 17.02 -11.27
CA LEU A 113 8.95 16.19 -12.38
C LEU A 113 7.52 15.67 -12.25
N ILE A 114 6.96 15.68 -11.02
CA ILE A 114 5.60 15.20 -10.77
C ILE A 114 4.79 16.19 -9.93
N PRO A 115 3.52 16.44 -10.30
CA PRO A 115 2.67 17.42 -9.60
C PRO A 115 2.48 17.14 -8.12
N GLU A 116 2.50 15.86 -7.73
CA GLU A 116 2.30 15.38 -6.36
C GLU A 116 3.43 15.77 -5.41
N PHE A 117 4.62 15.99 -5.95
CA PHE A 117 5.80 16.29 -5.13
C PHE A 117 5.67 17.60 -4.35
N LYS A 118 4.94 18.59 -4.88
CA LYS A 118 4.62 19.83 -4.15
C LYS A 118 3.90 19.56 -2.81
N PHE A 119 3.01 18.57 -2.77
CA PHE A 119 2.29 18.22 -1.55
C PHE A 119 3.20 17.53 -0.53
N PHE A 120 4.16 16.76 -1.00
CA PHE A 120 5.20 16.22 -0.15
C PHE A 120 6.08 17.33 0.43
N GLN A 121 6.42 18.36 -0.36
CA GLN A 121 7.14 19.55 0.14
C GLN A 121 6.32 20.32 1.19
N GLU A 122 5.01 20.44 1.02
CA GLU A 122 4.11 21.02 2.04
C GLU A 122 4.15 20.24 3.35
N PHE A 123 4.12 18.90 3.27
CA PHE A 123 4.27 18.02 4.42
C PHE A 123 5.60 18.28 5.14
N LEU A 124 6.72 18.35 4.43
CA LEU A 124 8.04 18.62 5.01
C LEU A 124 8.10 20.00 5.69
N LYS A 125 7.52 21.04 5.09
CA LYS A 125 7.43 22.38 5.68
C LYS A 125 6.66 22.38 7.00
N LYS A 126 5.59 21.57 7.09
CA LYS A 126 4.79 21.46 8.32
C LYS A 126 5.50 20.66 9.43
N TYR A 127 6.38 19.73 9.05
CA TYR A 127 7.10 18.86 10.00
C TYR A 127 8.64 19.00 9.86
N PRO A 128 9.22 20.20 10.04
CA PRO A 128 10.63 20.47 9.74
C PRO A 128 11.63 19.76 10.67
N LYS A 129 11.14 19.20 11.77
CA LYS A 129 11.96 18.49 12.77
C LYS A 129 11.90 16.96 12.63
N ILE A 130 11.16 16.46 11.63
CA ILE A 130 11.08 15.03 11.40
C ILE A 130 12.42 14.53 10.84
N GLN A 131 12.98 13.50 11.45
CA GLN A 131 14.28 12.97 11.07
C GLN A 131 14.13 11.65 10.34
N PRO A 132 14.57 11.54 9.07
CA PRO A 132 14.55 10.28 8.36
C PRO A 132 15.46 9.27 9.08
N TYR A 133 14.95 8.04 9.20
CA TYR A 133 15.68 6.91 9.77
C TYR A 133 16.06 5.91 8.68
N ARG A 134 15.09 5.49 7.86
CA ARG A 134 15.27 4.58 6.71
C ARG A 134 14.23 4.87 5.64
N THR A 135 14.61 4.75 4.37
CA THR A 135 13.71 4.70 3.21
C THR A 135 13.72 3.30 2.64
N GLU A 136 12.61 2.85 2.01
CA GLU A 136 12.46 1.57 1.33
C GLU A 136 13.05 0.40 2.15
N TRP A 137 12.70 0.37 3.43
CA TRP A 137 13.26 -0.62 4.35
C TRP A 137 12.59 -1.98 4.17
N ARG A 138 13.34 -2.92 3.62
CA ARG A 138 12.90 -4.30 3.46
C ARG A 138 12.97 -5.01 4.80
N VAL A 139 11.82 -5.53 5.25
CA VAL A 139 11.68 -6.18 6.55
C VAL A 139 11.01 -7.54 6.39
N PHE A 140 11.28 -8.45 7.32
CA PHE A 140 10.74 -9.80 7.25
C PHE A 140 10.56 -10.45 8.62
N ASP A 141 9.66 -11.42 8.63
CA ASP A 141 9.50 -12.43 9.68
C ASP A 141 9.76 -13.82 9.06
N SER A 142 10.93 -14.38 9.33
CA SER A 142 11.32 -15.68 8.78
C SER A 142 10.49 -16.83 9.34
N LYS A 143 10.02 -16.72 10.60
CA LYS A 143 9.24 -17.75 11.28
C LYS A 143 7.86 -17.93 10.63
N ASN A 144 7.27 -16.83 10.20
CA ASN A 144 5.94 -16.82 9.59
C ASN A 144 6.00 -16.64 8.05
N SER A 145 7.21 -16.65 7.47
CA SER A 145 7.48 -16.52 6.02
C SER A 145 6.79 -15.30 5.37
N ILE A 146 6.88 -14.15 6.04
CA ILE A 146 6.30 -12.86 5.58
C ILE A 146 7.43 -11.86 5.37
N ALA A 147 7.34 -11.08 4.28
CA ALA A 147 8.24 -9.97 4.03
C ALA A 147 7.52 -8.79 3.37
N GLY A 148 8.13 -7.62 3.44
CA GLY A 148 7.64 -6.42 2.75
C GLY A 148 8.63 -5.28 2.79
N THR A 149 8.26 -4.17 2.17
CA THR A 149 9.05 -2.94 2.16
C THR A 149 8.25 -1.81 2.79
N ILE A 150 8.88 -1.10 3.71
CA ILE A 150 8.32 0.10 4.37
C ILE A 150 8.87 1.31 3.64
N ASP A 151 8.00 2.15 3.09
CA ASP A 151 8.40 3.29 2.27
C ASP A 151 9.29 4.27 3.03
N MET A 152 8.89 4.62 4.25
CA MET A 152 9.64 5.56 5.08
C MET A 152 9.50 5.27 6.57
N VAL A 153 10.62 5.34 7.25
CA VAL A 153 10.70 5.33 8.71
C VAL A 153 11.35 6.62 9.18
N TYR A 154 10.68 7.29 10.09
CA TYR A 154 11.24 8.44 10.83
C TYR A 154 11.49 8.06 12.27
N LYS A 155 12.42 8.77 12.91
CA LYS A 155 12.82 8.53 14.30
C LYS A 155 12.47 9.73 15.18
N LYS A 156 11.85 9.46 16.33
CA LYS A 156 11.68 10.42 17.41
C LYS A 156 12.97 10.64 18.20
N LYS A 157 13.03 11.73 18.95
CA LYS A 157 14.14 12.02 19.88
C LYS A 157 14.33 10.93 20.95
N ASN A 158 13.26 10.28 21.39
CA ASN A 158 13.31 9.19 22.38
C ASN A 158 13.68 7.83 21.76
N GLY A 159 13.91 7.75 20.47
CA GLY A 159 14.28 6.54 19.76
C GLY A 159 13.12 5.77 19.12
N ASP A 160 11.87 6.04 19.49
CA ASP A 160 10.69 5.42 18.88
C ASP A 160 10.60 5.75 17.39
N LEU A 161 10.02 4.85 16.62
CA LEU A 161 9.85 5.01 15.18
C LEU A 161 8.43 5.41 14.82
N PHE A 162 8.34 6.18 13.73
CA PHE A 162 7.12 6.42 12.99
C PHE A 162 7.26 5.78 11.62
N ILE A 163 6.32 4.98 11.22
CA ILE A 163 6.28 4.46 9.85
C ILE A 163 5.29 5.23 9.00
N PHE A 164 5.67 5.50 7.77
CA PHE A 164 4.87 6.21 6.77
C PHE A 164 4.82 5.41 5.49
N ASP A 165 3.69 5.53 4.82
CA ASP A 165 3.44 4.93 3.53
C ASP A 165 2.80 5.97 2.61
N TRP A 166 3.38 6.16 1.43
CA TRP A 166 2.98 7.15 0.46
C TRP A 166 1.91 6.59 -0.46
N LYS A 167 0.76 7.25 -0.53
CA LYS A 167 -0.34 6.76 -1.36
C LYS A 167 -0.79 7.81 -2.39
N ARG A 168 -0.61 7.47 -3.67
CA ARG A 168 -1.20 8.22 -4.77
C ARG A 168 -2.56 7.61 -5.11
N SER A 169 -3.58 8.00 -4.35
CA SER A 169 -4.91 7.39 -4.45
C SER A 169 -6.03 8.40 -4.21
N THR A 170 -7.12 8.27 -4.95
CA THR A 170 -8.39 8.97 -4.74
C THR A 170 -9.42 8.12 -3.99
N LYS A 171 -9.03 6.89 -3.57
CA LYS A 171 -9.93 5.93 -2.93
C LYS A 171 -9.83 5.93 -1.41
N LEU A 172 -8.93 6.72 -0.83
CA LEU A 172 -8.67 6.74 0.62
C LEU A 172 -9.46 7.84 1.32
N VAL A 173 -9.54 9.02 0.72
CA VAL A 173 -10.22 10.17 1.29
C VAL A 173 -11.06 10.88 0.22
N ASN A 174 -12.09 11.58 0.67
CA ASN A 174 -12.83 12.52 -0.16
C ASN A 174 -12.09 13.86 -0.32
N ASP A 175 -12.69 14.82 -1.01
CA ASP A 175 -12.06 16.10 -1.34
C ASP A 175 -11.77 17.00 -0.11
N ILE A 176 -12.34 16.67 1.06
CA ILE A 176 -12.10 17.36 2.34
C ILE A 176 -11.26 16.54 3.33
N GLY A 177 -10.70 15.42 2.89
CA GLY A 177 -9.79 14.58 3.70
C GLY A 177 -10.47 13.57 4.62
N THR A 178 -11.80 13.41 4.54
CA THR A 178 -12.50 12.36 5.29
C THR A 178 -12.25 11.00 4.65
N VAL A 179 -11.89 10.01 5.47
CA VAL A 179 -11.67 8.64 5.01
C VAL A 179 -12.94 8.09 4.36
N ILE A 180 -12.78 7.54 3.16
CA ILE A 180 -13.86 6.89 2.41
C ILE A 180 -14.09 5.51 3.02
N LYS A 181 -15.26 5.31 3.60
CA LYS A 181 -15.73 4.01 4.07
C LYS A 181 -16.57 3.36 2.96
N SER A 182 -16.39 2.06 2.79
CA SER A 182 -17.20 1.23 1.91
C SER A 182 -17.62 0.00 2.70
N ASP A 183 -18.90 -0.27 2.74
CA ASP A 183 -19.47 -1.40 3.47
C ASP A 183 -20.09 -2.42 2.50
N PHE A 184 -19.54 -2.52 1.30
CA PHE A 184 -20.06 -3.42 0.26
C PHE A 184 -19.68 -4.88 0.50
N ASP A 185 -18.38 -5.11 0.82
CA ASP A 185 -17.81 -6.43 1.10
C ASP A 185 -16.95 -6.36 2.37
N TYR A 186 -16.75 -7.51 3.01
CA TYR A 186 -15.93 -7.66 4.21
C TYR A 186 -14.89 -8.75 4.03
N GLY A 187 -13.91 -8.77 4.90
CA GLY A 187 -12.92 -9.84 4.98
C GLY A 187 -13.54 -11.17 5.41
N PHE A 188 -12.74 -12.23 5.35
CA PHE A 188 -13.12 -13.56 5.77
C PHE A 188 -12.70 -13.84 7.22
N ASP A 189 -13.31 -14.81 7.85
CA ASP A 189 -12.99 -15.29 9.19
C ASP A 189 -12.99 -14.16 10.24
N GLU A 190 -11.90 -14.00 10.99
CA GLU A 190 -11.78 -12.97 12.01
C GLU A 190 -11.66 -11.53 11.45
N LEU A 191 -11.55 -11.38 10.11
CA LEU A 191 -11.63 -10.09 9.43
C LEU A 191 -13.04 -9.75 8.92
N SER A 192 -14.06 -10.51 9.30
CA SER A 192 -15.46 -10.30 8.86
C SER A 192 -16.08 -8.97 9.30
N ASN A 193 -15.45 -8.26 10.24
CA ASN A 193 -15.81 -6.91 10.65
C ASN A 193 -15.00 -5.80 9.95
N ILE A 194 -14.05 -6.18 9.08
CA ILE A 194 -13.21 -5.25 8.33
C ILE A 194 -13.72 -5.13 6.90
N SER A 195 -14.20 -3.96 6.52
CA SER A 195 -14.69 -3.71 5.16
C SER A 195 -13.58 -3.86 4.12
N ASN A 196 -13.90 -4.50 2.99
CA ASN A 196 -12.98 -4.71 1.85
C ASN A 196 -12.77 -3.41 1.06
N ASN A 197 -11.91 -2.55 1.57
CA ASN A 197 -11.53 -1.31 0.90
C ASN A 197 -10.03 -1.04 1.03
N SER A 198 -9.51 -0.13 0.20
CA SER A 198 -8.08 0.19 0.17
C SER A 198 -7.57 0.74 1.51
N TYR A 199 -8.37 1.55 2.21
CA TYR A 199 -7.99 2.13 3.50
C TYR A 199 -7.71 1.05 4.54
N ASN A 200 -8.65 0.12 4.74
CA ASN A 200 -8.49 -0.97 5.72
C ASN A 200 -7.32 -1.88 5.38
N LYS A 201 -7.12 -2.22 4.10
CA LYS A 201 -5.97 -3.03 3.67
C LYS A 201 -4.64 -2.33 3.96
N TYR A 202 -4.55 -1.02 3.73
CA TYR A 202 -3.35 -0.28 4.10
C TYR A 202 -3.17 -0.14 5.62
N CYS A 203 -4.26 -0.05 6.38
CA CYS A 203 -4.16 -0.11 7.83
C CYS A 203 -3.60 -1.45 8.31
N LEU A 204 -4.08 -2.57 7.79
CA LEU A 204 -3.54 -3.91 8.08
C LEU A 204 -2.06 -4.02 7.66
N GLN A 205 -1.69 -3.49 6.49
CA GLN A 205 -0.31 -3.46 6.01
C GLN A 205 0.62 -2.77 7.00
N GLN A 206 0.24 -1.58 7.47
CA GLN A 206 1.04 -0.82 8.44
C GLN A 206 1.15 -1.54 9.80
N ASN A 207 0.09 -2.19 10.24
CA ASN A 207 0.09 -2.97 11.48
C ASN A 207 0.99 -4.22 11.37
N LEU A 208 1.01 -4.91 10.22
CA LEU A 208 1.96 -5.99 9.96
C LEU A 208 3.42 -5.49 9.96
N TYR A 209 3.70 -4.32 9.40
CA TYR A 209 5.03 -3.73 9.46
C TYR A 209 5.43 -3.37 10.90
N LYS A 210 4.51 -2.79 11.68
CA LYS A 210 4.73 -2.54 13.11
C LYS A 210 5.08 -3.84 13.82
N TYR A 211 4.29 -4.90 13.64
CA TYR A 211 4.53 -6.21 14.24
C TYR A 211 5.93 -6.74 13.87
N ILE A 212 6.29 -6.74 12.57
CA ILE A 212 7.60 -7.22 12.13
C ILE A 212 8.74 -6.42 12.78
N LEU A 213 8.65 -5.09 12.81
CA LEU A 213 9.67 -4.23 13.41
C LEU A 213 9.82 -4.45 14.92
N GLU A 214 8.72 -4.63 15.63
CA GLU A 214 8.73 -4.83 17.08
C GLU A 214 9.23 -6.22 17.47
N ASP A 215 8.73 -7.27 16.80
CA ASP A 215 9.04 -8.66 17.14
C ASP A 215 10.40 -9.13 16.60
N ASN A 216 10.77 -8.73 15.37
CA ASN A 216 11.95 -9.28 14.69
C ASN A 216 13.14 -8.31 14.61
N TYR A 217 12.93 -7.00 14.85
CA TYR A 217 13.96 -5.97 14.72
C TYR A 217 14.24 -5.23 16.03
N GLY A 218 13.50 -5.54 17.11
CA GLY A 218 13.67 -4.90 18.41
C GLY A 218 13.44 -3.39 18.38
N LYS A 219 12.55 -2.92 17.49
CA LYS A 219 12.20 -1.51 17.33
C LYS A 219 10.83 -1.24 17.94
N LYS A 220 10.65 -0.06 18.53
CA LYS A 220 9.35 0.39 19.02
C LYS A 220 8.73 1.34 18.00
N VAL A 221 7.53 1.00 17.50
CA VAL A 221 6.77 1.82 16.57
C VAL A 221 5.66 2.55 17.32
N SER A 222 5.78 3.86 17.42
CA SER A 222 4.85 4.69 18.17
C SER A 222 3.73 5.29 17.32
N SER A 223 3.83 5.23 15.99
CA SER A 223 2.78 5.71 15.08
C SER A 223 2.94 5.09 13.69
N MET A 224 1.80 4.80 13.08
CA MET A 224 1.64 4.32 11.72
C MET A 224 0.84 5.35 10.94
N ASN A 225 1.26 5.66 9.73
CA ASN A 225 0.73 6.82 9.01
C ASN A 225 0.61 6.53 7.51
N LEU A 226 -0.47 7.04 6.90
CA LEU A 226 -0.61 7.12 5.45
C LEU A 226 -0.56 8.59 5.05
N LEU A 227 0.22 8.91 4.03
CA LEU A 227 0.25 10.23 3.42
C LEU A 227 -0.34 10.15 2.02
N VAL A 228 -1.52 10.75 1.82
CA VAL A 228 -2.21 10.76 0.54
C VAL A 228 -1.75 11.95 -0.29
N LEU A 229 -1.12 11.66 -1.41
CA LEU A 229 -0.53 12.62 -2.34
C LEU A 229 -1.13 12.39 -3.73
N HIS A 230 -2.14 13.17 -4.11
CA HIS A 230 -2.78 13.01 -5.41
C HIS A 230 -3.16 14.38 -5.99
N PRO A 231 -2.88 14.66 -7.29
CA PRO A 231 -3.06 15.99 -7.91
C PRO A 231 -4.53 16.42 -8.05
N ARG A 232 -5.48 15.53 -7.84
CA ARG A 232 -6.91 15.87 -7.71
C ARG A 232 -7.18 16.79 -6.53
N TYR A 233 -6.40 16.66 -5.45
CA TYR A 233 -6.58 17.43 -4.23
C TYR A 233 -5.82 18.75 -4.27
N HIS A 234 -6.20 19.68 -3.39
CA HIS A 234 -5.52 20.98 -3.25
C HIS A 234 -4.32 20.93 -2.30
N THR A 235 -4.23 19.88 -1.47
CA THR A 235 -3.15 19.64 -0.51
C THR A 235 -2.99 18.15 -0.27
N TYR A 236 -2.02 17.74 0.56
CA TYR A 236 -1.91 16.35 1.03
C TYR A 236 -2.89 16.07 2.17
N PHE A 237 -3.18 14.78 2.38
CA PHE A 237 -3.90 14.33 3.56
C PHE A 237 -3.05 13.35 4.35
N HIS A 238 -2.96 13.61 5.66
CA HIS A 238 -2.25 12.76 6.61
C HIS A 238 -3.27 11.99 7.44
N ILE A 239 -3.21 10.67 7.37
CA ILE A 239 -4.09 9.77 8.08
C ILE A 239 -3.27 8.98 9.10
N GLN A 240 -3.63 9.06 10.37
CA GLN A 240 -3.09 8.19 11.38
C GLN A 240 -3.79 6.84 11.31
N VAL A 241 -3.01 5.77 11.21
CA VAL A 241 -3.52 4.40 11.14
C VAL A 241 -3.88 3.91 12.54
N PRO A 242 -5.06 3.32 12.74
CA PRO A 242 -5.46 2.74 14.02
C PRO A 242 -4.65 1.47 14.35
N ASP A 243 -4.61 1.12 15.61
CA ASP A 243 -4.07 -0.16 16.06
C ASP A 243 -5.07 -1.28 15.73
N LEU A 244 -4.58 -2.28 14.99
CA LEU A 244 -5.32 -3.48 14.55
C LEU A 244 -4.57 -4.73 15.02
N THR A 245 -4.15 -4.74 16.29
CA THR A 245 -3.35 -5.83 16.87
C THR A 245 -4.03 -7.19 16.72
N LYS A 246 -5.33 -7.30 17.00
CA LYS A 246 -6.08 -8.58 16.91
C LYS A 246 -6.10 -9.13 15.49
N GLU A 247 -6.41 -8.28 14.51
CA GLU A 247 -6.45 -8.61 13.10
C GLU A 247 -5.06 -8.99 12.58
N THR A 248 -4.03 -8.32 13.08
CA THR A 248 -2.64 -8.63 12.76
C THR A 248 -2.21 -9.99 13.30
N GLU A 249 -2.52 -10.30 14.56
CA GLU A 249 -2.25 -11.60 15.18
C GLU A 249 -2.96 -12.74 14.42
N PHE A 250 -4.19 -12.51 13.98
CA PHE A 250 -4.91 -13.45 13.12
C PHE A 250 -4.14 -13.71 11.81
N LEU A 251 -3.74 -12.67 11.08
CA LEU A 251 -2.99 -12.81 9.82
C LEU A 251 -1.66 -13.55 10.02
N ILE A 252 -0.92 -13.24 11.08
CA ILE A 252 0.34 -13.92 11.44
C ILE A 252 0.11 -15.39 11.74
N ARG A 253 -0.94 -15.72 12.51
CA ARG A 253 -1.30 -17.11 12.79
C ARG A 253 -1.64 -17.88 11.51
N LYS A 254 -2.43 -17.26 10.61
CA LYS A 254 -2.79 -17.87 9.33
C LYS A 254 -1.59 -18.05 8.38
N ALA A 255 -0.65 -17.12 8.37
CA ALA A 255 0.59 -17.30 7.63
C ALA A 255 1.39 -18.50 8.16
N ARG A 256 1.50 -18.62 9.49
CA ARG A 256 2.18 -19.76 10.12
C ARG A 256 1.55 -21.11 9.79
N GLU A 257 0.21 -21.19 9.80
CA GLU A 257 -0.53 -22.41 9.45
C GLU A 257 -0.23 -22.88 8.02
N LYS A 258 0.05 -21.96 7.09
CA LYS A 258 0.35 -22.25 5.68
C LYS A 258 1.84 -22.61 5.44
N VAL A 259 2.73 -22.34 6.36
CA VAL A 259 4.19 -22.63 6.25
C VAL A 259 4.53 -24.04 6.72
N ILE A 260 3.67 -24.66 7.54
CA ILE A 260 3.79 -26.03 8.05
C ILE A 260 3.29 -27.01 7.00
#